data_952ed59f99220708423b67a42fb0f831
#
_entry.id   952ed59f99220708423b67a42fb0f831
#
_cell.length_a   1.000
_cell.length_b   1.000
_cell.length_c   1.000
_cell.angle_alpha   90.00
_cell.angle_beta   90.00
_cell.angle_gamma   90.00
#
_symmetry.space_group_name_H-M   'P 1'
#
loop_
_entity.id
_entity.type
_entity.pdbx_description
1 polymer ?
#
loop_
_entity_poly.entity_id
_entity_poly.type
_entity_poly.pdbx_seq_one_letter_code
_entity_poly.pdbx_strand_id
1 'polypeptide(L)'
;MFSFKSLSSKLTFITCLLIIAILTVVNVINYYESKKTINDYLYEIQMKTMLDVAKVYELYGSSKRAAINSLGHSISSKPNMHQDEIIDILGTLKQSSDFELVYIGFEDTGKTYRSNKVISDITSGYDTKNRPWYKEAKAAGKLIVTDPYVSASSGQVTVTYAAPIYSDGKFIGVAAGDYDLSRFSTDVLSLGHSNSSYVAVYDREGVITFHEDKERMLTKNDLSINIANAVKANPDLVDPSKEETLFYAKDGTGKTQVATCTQSLNPKYIICSITEESVYTDAVNRLLFQQIIIAIIAIIIALLLVRFAIIRNLKPIAIITSGLNSFFDFINHKTKDSAMIDVKTNDELGAMAKAINENITKTKNALEQDA
;
A
#
# COMPACT_ATOMS: atom_id res chain seq x y z
N MET A 1 -31.64 -18.43 -34.87
CA MET A 1 -31.56 -17.29 -35.79
C MET A 1 -32.72 -16.36 -35.46
N PHE A 2 -32.48 -15.22 -34.83
CA PHE A 2 -33.53 -14.27 -34.46
C PHE A 2 -34.14 -13.65 -35.69
N SER A 3 -35.39 -13.99 -36.05
CA SER A 3 -36.13 -13.40 -37.17
C SER A 3 -36.72 -12.07 -36.70
N PHE A 4 -36.02 -10.97 -36.99
CA PHE A 4 -36.54 -9.62 -36.75
C PHE A 4 -37.54 -9.24 -37.81
N LYS A 5 -38.82 -9.12 -37.48
CA LYS A 5 -39.91 -8.79 -38.42
C LYS A 5 -39.99 -7.33 -38.82
N SER A 6 -39.30 -6.40 -38.14
CA SER A 6 -39.33 -4.97 -38.46
C SER A 6 -37.94 -4.36 -38.58
N LEU A 7 -37.79 -3.33 -39.40
CA LEU A 7 -36.56 -2.54 -39.59
C LEU A 7 -36.11 -1.91 -38.24
N SER A 8 -37.07 -1.38 -37.48
CA SER A 8 -36.84 -0.80 -36.16
C SER A 8 -36.16 -1.81 -35.22
N SER A 9 -36.65 -3.06 -35.18
CA SER A 9 -36.09 -4.10 -34.33
C SER A 9 -34.67 -4.50 -34.73
N LYS A 10 -34.41 -4.59 -36.06
CA LYS A 10 -33.06 -4.85 -36.58
C LYS A 10 -32.07 -3.75 -36.19
N LEU A 11 -32.47 -2.49 -36.41
CA LEU A 11 -31.61 -1.34 -36.10
C LEU A 11 -31.34 -1.22 -34.60
N THR A 12 -32.37 -1.41 -33.75
CA THR A 12 -32.20 -1.42 -32.30
C THR A 12 -31.20 -2.50 -31.88
N PHE A 13 -31.30 -3.71 -32.40
CA PHE A 13 -30.39 -4.79 -32.05
C PHE A 13 -28.92 -4.49 -32.43
N ILE A 14 -28.69 -4.00 -33.66
CA ILE A 14 -27.34 -3.67 -34.14
C ILE A 14 -26.72 -2.55 -33.30
N THR A 15 -27.47 -1.47 -33.04
CA THR A 15 -26.97 -0.34 -32.23
C THR A 15 -26.73 -0.74 -30.80
N CYS A 16 -27.58 -1.59 -30.18
CA CYS A 16 -27.37 -2.13 -28.85
C CYS A 16 -26.10 -2.98 -28.76
N LEU A 17 -25.86 -3.84 -29.76
CA LEU A 17 -24.69 -4.68 -29.81
C LEU A 17 -23.40 -3.84 -29.94
N LEU A 18 -23.41 -2.80 -30.75
CA LEU A 18 -22.29 -1.85 -30.87
C LEU A 18 -22.01 -1.12 -29.55
N ILE A 19 -23.07 -0.62 -28.88
CA ILE A 19 -22.92 0.08 -27.61
C ILE A 19 -22.33 -0.86 -26.55
N ILE A 20 -22.84 -2.10 -26.44
CA ILE A 20 -22.31 -3.09 -25.51
C ILE A 20 -20.85 -3.40 -25.80
N ALA A 21 -20.49 -3.58 -27.08
CA ALA A 21 -19.10 -3.85 -27.47
C ALA A 21 -18.16 -2.69 -27.08
N ILE A 22 -18.55 -1.45 -27.38
CA ILE A 22 -17.74 -0.26 -27.03
C ILE A 22 -17.60 -0.13 -25.51
N LEU A 23 -18.69 -0.23 -24.76
CA LEU A 23 -18.66 -0.13 -23.29
C LEU A 23 -17.83 -1.26 -22.67
N THR A 24 -17.88 -2.46 -23.23
CA THR A 24 -17.03 -3.57 -22.74
C THR A 24 -15.55 -3.27 -22.94
N VAL A 25 -15.15 -2.80 -24.12
CA VAL A 25 -13.75 -2.44 -24.39
C VAL A 25 -13.28 -1.32 -23.46
N VAL A 26 -14.08 -0.26 -23.28
CA VAL A 26 -13.74 0.85 -22.38
C VAL A 26 -13.59 0.36 -20.94
N ASN A 27 -14.50 -0.49 -20.44
CA ASN A 27 -14.40 -1.03 -19.08
C ASN A 27 -13.18 -1.93 -18.89
N VAL A 28 -12.81 -2.73 -19.88
CA VAL A 28 -11.61 -3.57 -19.82
C VAL A 28 -10.35 -2.69 -19.72
N ILE A 29 -10.24 -1.65 -20.54
CA ILE A 29 -9.12 -0.71 -20.50
C ILE A 29 -9.07 -0.02 -19.13
N ASN A 30 -10.18 0.54 -18.65
CA ASN A 30 -10.26 1.20 -17.35
C ASN A 30 -9.88 0.27 -16.19
N TYR A 31 -10.24 -1.01 -16.27
CA TYR A 31 -9.85 -1.99 -15.26
C TYR A 31 -8.32 -2.14 -15.17
N TYR A 32 -7.64 -2.34 -16.30
CA TYR A 32 -6.18 -2.50 -16.30
C TYR A 32 -5.47 -1.23 -15.83
N GLU A 33 -5.90 -0.06 -16.29
CA GLU A 33 -5.36 1.23 -15.85
C GLU A 33 -5.59 1.48 -14.34
N SER A 34 -6.79 1.22 -13.84
CA SER A 34 -7.12 1.36 -12.43
C SER A 34 -6.32 0.40 -11.56
N LYS A 35 -6.20 -0.87 -11.99
CA LYS A 35 -5.40 -1.88 -11.29
C LYS A 35 -3.94 -1.44 -11.18
N LYS A 36 -3.35 -0.98 -12.27
CA LYS A 36 -1.98 -0.48 -12.29
C LYS A 36 -1.83 0.72 -11.34
N THR A 37 -2.67 1.73 -11.49
CA THR A 37 -2.62 2.96 -10.69
C THR A 37 -2.72 2.67 -9.18
N ILE A 38 -3.64 1.76 -8.78
CA ILE A 38 -3.80 1.39 -7.37
C ILE A 38 -2.57 0.67 -6.85
N ASN A 39 -2.06 -0.30 -7.61
CA ASN A 39 -0.88 -1.04 -7.18
C ASN A 39 0.33 -0.12 -7.05
N ASP A 40 0.56 0.77 -8.01
CA ASP A 40 1.65 1.75 -7.98
C ASP A 40 1.51 2.69 -6.76
N TYR A 41 0.30 3.19 -6.49
CA TYR A 41 0.01 4.07 -5.35
C TYR A 41 0.19 3.37 -4.00
N LEU A 42 -0.32 2.14 -3.85
CA LEU A 42 -0.14 1.37 -2.62
C LEU A 42 1.33 1.00 -2.38
N TYR A 43 2.04 0.66 -3.45
CA TYR A 43 3.49 0.42 -3.38
C TYR A 43 4.25 1.68 -2.94
N GLU A 44 3.94 2.83 -3.52
CA GLU A 44 4.58 4.11 -3.16
C GLU A 44 4.33 4.46 -1.68
N ILE A 45 3.10 4.28 -1.19
CA ILE A 45 2.78 4.48 0.23
C ILE A 45 3.57 3.51 1.11
N GLN A 46 3.59 2.23 0.78
CA GLN A 46 4.29 1.21 1.55
C GLN A 46 5.80 1.49 1.60
N MET A 47 6.39 1.82 0.46
CA MET A 47 7.80 2.20 0.34
C MET A 47 8.12 3.44 1.17
N LYS A 48 7.32 4.49 1.05
CA LYS A 48 7.50 5.73 1.81
C LYS A 48 7.41 5.46 3.31
N THR A 49 6.40 4.74 3.76
CA THR A 49 6.23 4.38 5.18
C THR A 49 7.44 3.62 5.70
N MET A 50 7.95 2.64 4.94
CA MET A 50 9.17 1.91 5.30
C MET A 50 10.38 2.84 5.44
N LEU A 51 10.60 3.73 4.45
CA LEU A 51 11.74 4.67 4.46
C LEU A 51 11.63 5.67 5.61
N ASP A 52 10.44 6.17 5.92
CA ASP A 52 10.21 7.08 7.03
C ASP A 52 10.53 6.39 8.36
N VAL A 53 10.05 5.16 8.59
CA VAL A 53 10.38 4.37 9.78
C VAL A 53 11.88 4.06 9.83
N ALA A 54 12.49 3.67 8.71
CA ALA A 54 13.94 3.43 8.64
C ALA A 54 14.75 4.68 9.01
N LYS A 55 14.32 5.85 8.55
CA LYS A 55 14.93 7.13 8.89
C LYS A 55 14.86 7.43 10.39
N VAL A 56 13.69 7.22 10.99
CA VAL A 56 13.51 7.42 12.44
C VAL A 56 14.35 6.42 13.22
N TYR A 57 14.37 5.14 12.81
CA TYR A 57 15.23 4.11 13.38
C TYR A 57 16.70 4.54 13.44
N GLU A 58 17.23 5.04 12.33
CA GLU A 58 18.63 5.49 12.26
C GLU A 58 18.89 6.76 13.08
N LEU A 59 17.94 7.71 13.11
CA LEU A 59 18.03 8.90 13.95
C LEU A 59 18.07 8.55 15.43
N TYR A 60 17.21 7.62 15.87
CA TYR A 60 17.20 7.13 17.23
C TYR A 60 18.54 6.49 17.60
N GLY A 61 19.03 5.58 16.77
CA GLY A 61 20.34 4.94 16.97
C GLY A 61 21.49 5.94 17.01
N SER A 62 21.49 6.97 16.15
CA SER A 62 22.53 8.01 16.11
C SER A 62 22.53 8.86 17.37
N SER A 63 21.34 9.21 17.89
CA SER A 63 21.18 9.94 19.15
C SER A 63 21.75 9.18 20.33
N LYS A 64 21.46 7.87 20.43
CA LYS A 64 22.02 7.01 21.49
C LYS A 64 23.54 6.89 21.42
N ARG A 65 24.09 6.71 20.20
CA ARG A 65 25.54 6.71 19.97
C ARG A 65 26.18 8.02 20.40
N ALA A 66 25.60 9.15 20.07
CA ALA A 66 26.11 10.47 20.46
C ALA A 66 26.11 10.64 21.99
N ALA A 67 25.06 10.21 22.66
CA ALA A 67 24.94 10.30 24.12
C ALA A 67 26.03 9.48 24.83
N ILE A 68 26.29 8.24 24.41
CA ILE A 68 27.35 7.40 25.02
C ILE A 68 28.74 7.93 24.67
N ASN A 69 28.98 8.43 23.47
CA ASN A 69 30.26 9.08 23.15
C ASN A 69 30.48 10.34 24.00
N SER A 70 29.47 11.17 24.21
CA SER A 70 29.55 12.34 25.08
C SER A 70 29.86 11.97 26.52
N LEU A 71 29.27 10.87 27.02
CA LEU A 71 29.60 10.32 28.33
C LEU A 71 31.08 9.94 28.40
N GLY A 72 31.57 9.16 27.44
CA GLY A 72 32.99 8.76 27.36
C GLY A 72 33.91 9.98 27.34
N HIS A 73 33.58 11.02 26.61
CA HIS A 73 34.35 12.27 26.56
C HIS A 73 34.33 13.02 27.91
N SER A 74 33.18 13.10 28.56
CA SER A 74 33.07 13.76 29.90
C SER A 74 33.95 13.09 30.96
N ILE A 75 33.99 11.77 30.94
CA ILE A 75 34.86 10.98 31.87
C ILE A 75 36.35 11.11 31.50
N SER A 76 36.68 11.05 30.22
CA SER A 76 38.09 11.18 29.77
C SER A 76 38.71 12.55 30.12
N SER A 77 37.88 13.60 30.09
CA SER A 77 38.29 14.97 30.41
C SER A 77 38.56 15.21 31.92
N LYS A 78 38.05 14.32 32.80
CA LYS A 78 38.21 14.43 34.25
C LYS A 78 38.50 13.05 34.85
N PRO A 79 39.70 12.50 34.67
CA PRO A 79 40.03 11.11 35.05
C PRO A 79 39.99 10.85 36.57
N ASN A 80 40.09 11.89 37.41
CA ASN A 80 40.02 11.79 38.87
C ASN A 80 38.67 12.21 39.46
N MET A 81 37.58 12.03 38.68
CA MET A 81 36.23 12.36 39.15
C MET A 81 35.84 11.53 40.36
N HIS A 82 35.19 12.19 41.34
CA HIS A 82 34.68 11.50 42.51
C HIS A 82 33.52 10.59 42.15
N GLN A 83 33.35 9.49 42.90
CA GLN A 83 32.30 8.48 42.66
C GLN A 83 30.89 9.07 42.52
N ASP A 84 30.55 10.01 43.41
CA ASP A 84 29.21 10.64 43.39
C ASP A 84 28.98 11.49 42.14
N GLU A 85 30.02 12.19 41.63
CA GLU A 85 29.95 12.96 40.39
C GLU A 85 29.73 12.04 39.17
N ILE A 86 30.39 10.85 39.16
CA ILE A 86 30.17 9.84 38.09
C ILE A 86 28.72 9.40 38.10
N ILE A 87 28.17 9.05 39.26
CA ILE A 87 26.81 8.57 39.41
C ILE A 87 25.79 9.64 38.98
N ASP A 88 26.03 10.93 39.31
CA ASP A 88 25.18 12.03 38.95
C ASP A 88 25.17 12.27 37.42
N ILE A 89 26.32 12.19 36.76
CA ILE A 89 26.42 12.25 35.31
C ILE A 89 25.66 11.11 34.65
N LEU A 90 25.82 9.88 35.17
CA LEU A 90 25.10 8.71 34.67
C LEU A 90 23.58 8.87 34.81
N GLY A 91 23.13 9.40 35.96
CA GLY A 91 21.73 9.68 36.26
C GLY A 91 21.13 10.73 35.31
N THR A 92 21.87 11.82 35.08
CA THR A 92 21.49 12.89 34.16
C THR A 92 21.38 12.38 32.73
N LEU A 93 22.38 11.60 32.28
CA LEU A 93 22.35 11.03 30.93
C LEU A 93 21.21 10.03 30.76
N LYS A 94 20.94 9.19 31.74
CA LYS A 94 19.81 8.28 31.73
C LYS A 94 18.49 9.03 31.47
N GLN A 95 18.26 10.12 32.21
CA GLN A 95 17.03 10.90 32.08
C GLN A 95 16.92 11.66 30.75
N SER A 96 18.03 12.23 30.28
CA SER A 96 18.03 13.06 29.06
C SER A 96 18.05 12.24 27.77
N SER A 97 18.48 11.00 27.82
CA SER A 97 18.69 10.16 26.63
C SER A 97 17.84 8.89 26.61
N ASP A 98 16.88 8.77 27.52
CA ASP A 98 15.93 7.66 27.58
C ASP A 98 16.56 6.27 27.52
N PHE A 99 17.68 6.09 28.24
CA PHE A 99 18.26 4.77 28.49
C PHE A 99 17.56 4.11 29.69
N GLU A 100 17.43 2.79 29.66
CA GLU A 100 16.97 2.02 30.80
C GLU A 100 18.01 2.08 31.92
N LEU A 101 19.28 1.88 31.58
CA LEU A 101 20.41 1.93 32.48
C LEU A 101 21.62 2.52 31.76
N VAL A 102 22.33 3.44 32.44
CA VAL A 102 23.62 3.97 31.97
C VAL A 102 24.71 3.60 32.98
N TYR A 103 25.86 3.18 32.50
CA TYR A 103 26.92 2.70 33.38
C TYR A 103 28.30 2.83 32.76
N ILE A 104 29.32 2.77 33.63
CA ILE A 104 30.73 2.80 33.22
C ILE A 104 31.46 1.67 33.95
N GLY A 105 32.22 0.89 33.20
CA GLY A 105 33.15 -0.08 33.74
C GLY A 105 34.59 0.41 33.62
N PHE A 106 35.34 0.44 34.70
CA PHE A 106 36.74 0.88 34.74
C PHE A 106 37.74 -0.28 34.60
N GLU A 107 38.80 -0.05 33.81
CA GLU A 107 39.82 -1.07 33.55
C GLU A 107 40.71 -1.37 34.78
N ASP A 108 41.08 -0.34 35.56
CA ASP A 108 42.01 -0.45 36.69
C ASP A 108 41.37 -1.15 37.88
N THR A 109 40.18 -0.70 38.29
CA THR A 109 39.48 -1.19 39.47
C THR A 109 38.58 -2.40 39.20
N GLY A 110 38.18 -2.61 37.94
CA GLY A 110 37.15 -3.58 37.56
C GLY A 110 35.75 -3.23 38.09
N LYS A 111 35.57 -2.02 38.66
CA LYS A 111 34.28 -1.56 39.16
C LYS A 111 33.37 -1.08 38.03
N THR A 112 32.07 -1.35 38.17
CA THR A 112 31.01 -0.77 37.33
C THR A 112 30.14 0.16 38.16
N TYR A 113 30.07 1.43 37.77
CA TYR A 113 29.19 2.44 38.33
C TYR A 113 27.93 2.55 37.46
N ARG A 114 26.76 2.60 38.09
CA ARG A 114 25.47 2.61 37.36
C ARG A 114 24.59 3.81 37.76
N SER A 115 23.78 4.26 36.84
CA SER A 115 22.82 5.37 37.05
C SER A 115 21.77 5.10 38.12
N ASN A 116 21.55 3.86 38.52
CA ASN A 116 20.68 3.47 39.63
C ASN A 116 21.42 3.43 40.97
N LYS A 117 22.62 4.03 41.05
CA LYS A 117 23.49 4.12 42.23
C LYS A 117 24.09 2.78 42.69
N VAL A 118 23.93 1.71 41.92
CA VAL A 118 24.56 0.42 42.23
C VAL A 118 25.99 0.42 41.72
N ILE A 119 26.94 0.04 42.60
CA ILE A 119 28.34 -0.19 42.27
C ILE A 119 28.59 -1.69 42.42
N SER A 120 29.22 -2.27 41.42
CA SER A 120 29.52 -3.71 41.40
C SER A 120 30.95 -3.93 40.95
N ASP A 121 31.56 -4.99 41.48
CA ASP A 121 32.88 -5.48 41.10
C ASP A 121 32.93 -7.02 41.27
N ILE A 122 34.11 -7.60 41.10
CA ILE A 122 34.30 -9.03 41.22
C ILE A 122 33.96 -9.56 42.63
N THR A 123 34.08 -8.72 43.66
CA THR A 123 33.76 -9.12 45.04
C THR A 123 32.26 -9.22 45.26
N SER A 124 31.48 -8.48 44.49
CA SER A 124 30.01 -8.58 44.44
C SER A 124 29.48 -9.63 43.46
N GLY A 125 30.37 -10.44 42.87
CA GLY A 125 30.03 -11.46 41.89
C GLY A 125 29.83 -10.92 40.47
N TYR A 126 30.19 -9.66 40.21
CA TYR A 126 30.07 -9.04 38.92
C TYR A 126 31.43 -8.74 38.27
N ASP A 127 31.83 -9.60 37.34
CA ASP A 127 33.08 -9.38 36.58
C ASP A 127 32.80 -8.48 35.35
N THR A 128 33.07 -7.19 35.52
CA THR A 128 32.92 -6.15 34.49
C THR A 128 33.65 -6.49 33.21
N LYS A 129 34.90 -6.94 33.32
CA LYS A 129 35.79 -7.18 32.19
C LYS A 129 35.36 -8.39 31.35
N ASN A 130 34.59 -9.30 31.95
CA ASN A 130 34.04 -10.47 31.26
C ASN A 130 32.68 -10.24 30.60
N ARG A 131 32.06 -9.08 30.78
CA ARG A 131 30.77 -8.77 30.12
C ARG A 131 30.94 -8.56 28.64
N PRO A 132 29.99 -9.05 27.80
CA PRO A 132 30.05 -8.91 26.32
C PRO A 132 30.26 -7.48 25.86
N TRP A 133 29.44 -6.54 26.35
CA TRP A 133 29.50 -5.13 26.01
C TRP A 133 30.90 -4.51 26.27
N TYR A 134 31.59 -4.94 27.36
CA TYR A 134 32.90 -4.45 27.71
C TYR A 134 33.98 -5.03 26.78
N LYS A 135 33.98 -6.36 26.60
CA LYS A 135 34.95 -7.05 25.74
C LYS A 135 34.87 -6.58 24.31
N GLU A 136 33.67 -6.50 23.78
CA GLU A 136 33.42 -6.13 22.38
C GLU A 136 33.83 -4.67 22.11
N ALA A 137 33.43 -3.71 22.98
CA ALA A 137 33.83 -2.32 22.84
C ALA A 137 35.33 -2.13 22.95
N LYS A 138 35.98 -2.80 23.92
CA LYS A 138 37.44 -2.79 24.10
C LYS A 138 38.16 -3.35 22.87
N ALA A 139 37.73 -4.49 22.35
CA ALA A 139 38.29 -5.13 21.16
C ALA A 139 38.11 -4.30 19.89
N ALA A 140 36.94 -3.67 19.72
CA ALA A 140 36.61 -2.85 18.57
C ALA A 140 37.37 -1.50 18.57
N GLY A 141 37.77 -0.98 19.73
CA GLY A 141 38.43 0.32 19.89
C GLY A 141 37.54 1.51 19.49
N LYS A 142 36.25 1.29 19.27
CA LYS A 142 35.23 2.27 18.89
C LYS A 142 33.89 1.92 19.48
N LEU A 143 32.94 2.85 19.42
CA LEU A 143 31.56 2.58 19.82
C LEU A 143 30.97 1.40 19.05
N ILE A 144 30.36 0.49 19.77
CA ILE A 144 29.60 -0.64 19.26
C ILE A 144 28.14 -0.57 19.72
N VAL A 145 27.29 -1.32 19.03
CA VAL A 145 25.93 -1.68 19.48
C VAL A 145 25.88 -3.21 19.49
N THR A 146 25.55 -3.79 20.63
CA THR A 146 25.45 -5.25 20.74
C THR A 146 24.31 -5.79 19.88
N ASP A 147 24.35 -7.07 19.55
CA ASP A 147 23.14 -7.74 19.06
C ASP A 147 22.08 -7.72 20.19
N PRO A 148 20.78 -7.74 19.85
CA PRO A 148 19.73 -7.77 20.85
C PRO A 148 19.82 -9.02 21.74
N TYR A 149 19.56 -8.82 23.03
CA TYR A 149 19.57 -9.90 24.02
C TYR A 149 18.55 -9.62 25.13
N VAL A 150 18.20 -10.66 25.89
CA VAL A 150 17.34 -10.48 27.07
C VAL A 150 18.22 -9.98 28.23
N SER A 151 17.90 -8.78 28.72
CA SER A 151 18.62 -8.17 29.87
C SER A 151 18.43 -8.99 31.15
N ALA A 152 19.53 -9.35 31.81
CA ALA A 152 19.47 -10.07 33.08
C ALA A 152 18.89 -9.21 34.22
N SER A 153 18.89 -7.88 34.08
CA SER A 153 18.40 -6.94 35.12
C SER A 153 16.90 -6.64 34.97
N SER A 154 16.37 -6.53 33.74
CA SER A 154 14.99 -6.15 33.50
C SER A 154 14.15 -7.27 32.90
N GLY A 155 14.75 -8.31 32.32
CA GLY A 155 14.07 -9.35 31.57
C GLY A 155 13.54 -8.87 30.22
N GLN A 156 13.82 -7.62 29.81
CA GLN A 156 13.38 -7.04 28.55
C GLN A 156 14.42 -7.29 27.44
N VAL A 157 13.95 -7.30 26.20
CA VAL A 157 14.84 -7.35 25.04
C VAL A 157 15.55 -6.00 24.89
N THR A 158 16.85 -6.03 24.92
CA THR A 158 17.72 -4.85 25.07
C THR A 158 18.87 -4.89 24.09
N VAL A 159 19.33 -3.74 23.66
CA VAL A 159 20.64 -3.53 23.03
C VAL A 159 21.49 -2.64 23.91
N THR A 160 22.80 -2.87 23.94
CA THR A 160 23.74 -2.00 24.64
C THR A 160 24.57 -1.19 23.66
N TYR A 161 24.54 0.12 23.82
CA TYR A 161 25.49 1.03 23.20
C TYR A 161 26.71 1.13 24.11
N ALA A 162 27.91 0.78 23.61
CA ALA A 162 29.11 0.76 24.42
C ALA A 162 30.28 1.41 23.68
N ALA A 163 30.98 2.34 24.36
CA ALA A 163 32.11 3.07 23.81
C ALA A 163 33.34 2.93 24.71
N PRO A 164 34.51 2.60 24.17
CA PRO A 164 35.75 2.61 24.93
C PRO A 164 36.14 4.04 25.32
N ILE A 165 36.65 4.21 26.52
CA ILE A 165 37.11 5.48 27.08
C ILE A 165 38.64 5.48 27.12
N TYR A 166 39.22 6.52 26.52
CA TYR A 166 40.67 6.73 26.54
C TYR A 166 40.97 8.07 27.21
N SER A 167 41.97 8.11 28.09
CA SER A 167 42.53 9.33 28.66
C SER A 167 44.03 9.35 28.34
N ASP A 168 44.49 10.41 27.75
CA ASP A 168 45.87 10.55 27.27
C ASP A 168 46.40 9.36 26.45
N GLY A 169 45.52 8.83 25.59
CA GLY A 169 45.80 7.67 24.73
C GLY A 169 45.75 6.30 25.46
N LYS A 170 45.56 6.28 26.79
CA LYS A 170 45.45 5.06 27.57
C LYS A 170 43.99 4.65 27.70
N PHE A 171 43.68 3.37 27.45
CA PHE A 171 42.37 2.82 27.70
C PHE A 171 42.09 2.76 29.23
N ILE A 172 40.99 3.39 29.66
CA ILE A 172 40.62 3.49 31.09
C ILE A 172 39.31 2.79 31.42
N GLY A 173 38.50 2.43 30.42
CA GLY A 173 37.24 1.73 30.65
C GLY A 173 36.28 1.80 29.45
N VAL A 174 35.02 1.45 29.70
CA VAL A 174 33.96 1.47 28.73
C VAL A 174 32.73 2.17 29.32
N ALA A 175 32.20 3.17 28.63
CA ALA A 175 30.90 3.76 28.88
C ALA A 175 29.83 2.96 28.15
N ALA A 176 28.69 2.71 28.79
CA ALA A 176 27.61 1.95 28.15
C ALA A 176 26.22 2.40 28.61
N GLY A 177 25.22 2.13 27.74
CA GLY A 177 23.84 2.36 28.06
C GLY A 177 22.97 1.27 27.45
N ASP A 178 22.09 0.71 28.26
CA ASP A 178 21.09 -0.27 27.85
C ASP A 178 19.84 0.43 27.40
N TYR A 179 19.35 0.03 26.24
CA TYR A 179 18.15 0.57 25.63
C TYR A 179 17.11 -0.53 25.40
N ASP A 180 15.94 -0.37 26.03
CA ASP A 180 14.82 -1.31 25.91
C ASP A 180 14.17 -1.22 24.51
N LEU A 181 14.28 -2.30 23.74
CA LEU A 181 13.73 -2.38 22.40
C LEU A 181 12.21 -2.43 22.38
N SER A 182 11.57 -2.79 23.49
CA SER A 182 10.12 -2.80 23.58
C SER A 182 9.53 -1.39 23.52
N ARG A 183 10.20 -0.40 24.13
CA ARG A 183 9.82 1.02 24.01
C ARG A 183 10.01 1.52 22.60
N PHE A 184 11.17 1.21 22.01
CA PHE A 184 11.46 1.56 20.62
C PHE A 184 10.38 1.01 19.66
N SER A 185 10.00 -0.25 19.83
CA SER A 185 8.96 -0.87 19.02
C SER A 185 7.63 -0.12 19.11
N THR A 186 7.25 0.33 20.32
CA THR A 186 6.02 1.11 20.51
C THR A 186 6.12 2.51 19.88
N ASP A 187 7.25 3.19 20.06
CA ASP A 187 7.39 4.61 19.67
C ASP A 187 7.68 4.79 18.18
N VAL A 188 8.43 3.87 17.58
CA VAL A 188 8.92 3.98 16.19
C VAL A 188 8.17 3.09 15.23
N LEU A 189 8.00 1.81 15.53
CA LEU A 189 7.35 0.89 14.60
C LEU A 189 5.85 1.14 14.48
N SER A 190 5.22 1.71 15.52
CA SER A 190 3.82 2.14 15.44
C SER A 190 3.54 3.16 14.34
N LEU A 191 4.55 3.93 13.90
CA LEU A 191 4.42 4.86 12.76
C LEU A 191 4.12 4.14 11.44
N GLY A 192 4.54 2.88 11.32
CA GLY A 192 4.29 2.04 10.15
C GLY A 192 3.17 1.03 10.34
N HIS A 193 2.40 1.13 11.44
CA HIS A 193 1.33 0.19 11.75
C HIS A 193 -0.02 0.62 11.18
N SER A 194 -0.75 -0.34 10.63
CA SER A 194 -2.19 -0.28 10.31
C SER A 194 -2.82 -1.64 10.57
N ASN A 195 -4.13 -1.76 10.40
CA ASN A 195 -4.83 -3.05 10.61
C ASN A 195 -4.31 -4.19 9.72
N SER A 196 -3.64 -3.87 8.62
CA SER A 196 -3.22 -4.85 7.61
C SER A 196 -1.75 -4.70 7.18
N SER A 197 -1.02 -3.78 7.80
CA SER A 197 0.40 -3.54 7.51
C SER A 197 1.18 -3.15 8.75
N TYR A 198 2.44 -3.53 8.79
CA TYR A 198 3.37 -3.19 9.87
C TYR A 198 4.80 -3.12 9.35
N VAL A 199 5.68 -2.50 10.13
CA VAL A 199 7.13 -2.48 9.87
C VAL A 199 7.83 -3.33 10.92
N ALA A 200 8.81 -4.11 10.48
CA ALA A 200 9.65 -4.93 11.36
C ALA A 200 11.11 -4.90 10.91
N VAL A 201 12.01 -5.22 11.81
CA VAL A 201 13.45 -5.34 11.54
C VAL A 201 13.88 -6.79 11.71
N TYR A 202 14.54 -7.32 10.69
CA TYR A 202 15.04 -8.69 10.68
C TYR A 202 16.55 -8.72 10.55
N ASP A 203 17.18 -9.75 11.10
CA ASP A 203 18.54 -10.07 10.70
C ASP A 203 18.58 -10.85 9.37
N ARG A 204 19.77 -11.13 8.87
CA ARG A 204 19.95 -11.85 7.59
C ARG A 204 19.54 -13.33 7.64
N GLU A 205 19.31 -13.86 8.83
CA GLU A 205 18.88 -15.25 9.07
C GLU A 205 17.37 -15.34 9.39
N GLY A 206 16.66 -14.21 9.35
CA GLY A 206 15.22 -14.14 9.62
C GLY A 206 14.87 -14.07 11.10
N VAL A 207 15.82 -13.76 12.00
CA VAL A 207 15.47 -13.44 13.39
C VAL A 207 14.79 -12.08 13.43
N ILE A 208 13.63 -12.03 14.06
CA ILE A 208 12.87 -10.79 14.26
C ILE A 208 13.58 -9.99 15.36
N THR A 209 14.27 -8.93 14.99
CA THR A 209 15.04 -8.10 15.91
C THR A 209 14.17 -7.05 16.58
N PHE A 210 13.28 -6.42 15.80
CA PHE A 210 12.31 -5.45 16.29
C PHE A 210 10.94 -5.74 15.67
N HIS A 211 9.92 -5.74 16.50
CA HIS A 211 8.52 -5.94 16.12
C HIS A 211 7.64 -5.24 17.16
N GLU A 212 6.48 -4.72 16.73
CA GLU A 212 5.50 -4.12 17.67
C GLU A 212 4.99 -5.12 18.74
N ASP A 213 4.81 -6.38 18.31
CA ASP A 213 4.55 -7.48 19.23
C ASP A 213 5.87 -7.97 19.83
N LYS A 214 6.05 -7.68 21.11
CA LYS A 214 7.27 -7.99 21.88
C LYS A 214 7.56 -9.49 21.96
N GLU A 215 6.52 -10.33 21.95
CA GLU A 215 6.68 -11.79 22.06
C GLU A 215 7.32 -12.39 20.81
N ARG A 216 7.27 -11.67 19.68
CA ARG A 216 7.92 -12.10 18.44
C ARG A 216 9.40 -11.75 18.38
N MET A 217 9.88 -10.83 19.22
CA MET A 217 11.30 -10.45 19.20
C MET A 217 12.20 -11.62 19.60
N LEU A 218 13.35 -11.71 18.95
CA LEU A 218 14.34 -12.78 19.08
C LEU A 218 13.82 -14.18 18.67
N THR A 219 12.70 -14.23 17.98
CA THR A 219 12.14 -15.46 17.40
C THR A 219 12.25 -15.45 15.88
N LYS A 220 11.92 -16.59 15.26
CA LYS A 220 11.73 -16.74 13.82
C LYS A 220 10.33 -17.26 13.57
N ASN A 221 9.75 -16.87 12.45
CA ASN A 221 8.54 -17.48 11.91
C ASN A 221 8.69 -17.71 10.41
N ASP A 222 7.75 -18.40 9.79
CA ASP A 222 7.82 -18.73 8.36
C ASP A 222 7.95 -17.48 7.48
N LEU A 223 7.22 -16.41 7.81
CA LEU A 223 7.29 -15.16 7.07
C LEU A 223 8.69 -14.53 7.15
N SER A 224 9.26 -14.41 8.36
CA SER A 224 10.58 -13.80 8.54
C SER A 224 11.69 -14.61 7.86
N ILE A 225 11.59 -15.94 7.88
CA ILE A 225 12.50 -16.85 7.18
C ILE A 225 12.34 -16.68 5.65
N ASN A 226 11.11 -16.61 5.14
CA ASN A 226 10.85 -16.44 3.71
C ASN A 226 11.34 -15.08 3.20
N ILE A 227 11.17 -14.01 3.98
CA ILE A 227 11.73 -12.68 3.67
C ILE A 227 13.26 -12.74 3.61
N ALA A 228 13.92 -13.31 4.63
CA ALA A 228 15.38 -13.43 4.67
C ALA A 228 15.92 -14.25 3.47
N ASN A 229 15.25 -15.35 3.12
CA ASN A 229 15.61 -16.17 1.97
C ASN A 229 15.43 -15.43 0.63
N ALA A 230 14.35 -14.65 0.48
CA ALA A 230 14.13 -13.85 -0.72
C ALA A 230 15.23 -12.79 -0.89
N VAL A 231 15.56 -12.05 0.18
CA VAL A 231 16.65 -11.06 0.17
C VAL A 231 18.02 -11.69 -0.08
N LYS A 232 18.25 -12.89 0.45
CA LYS A 232 19.50 -13.64 0.21
C LYS A 232 19.62 -14.07 -1.24
N ALA A 233 18.52 -14.50 -1.86
CA ALA A 233 18.46 -14.90 -3.27
C ALA A 233 18.58 -13.70 -4.23
N ASN A 234 18.04 -12.55 -3.85
CA ASN A 234 18.11 -11.31 -4.61
C ASN A 234 18.41 -10.11 -3.69
N PRO A 235 19.69 -9.73 -3.53
CA PRO A 235 20.10 -8.60 -2.69
C PRO A 235 19.56 -7.23 -3.15
N ASP A 236 19.14 -7.09 -4.40
CA ASP A 236 18.57 -5.84 -4.92
C ASP A 236 17.21 -5.50 -4.26
N LEU A 237 16.53 -6.47 -3.64
CA LEU A 237 15.27 -6.27 -2.93
C LEU A 237 15.37 -5.34 -1.71
N VAL A 238 16.58 -5.02 -1.24
CA VAL A 238 16.80 -4.08 -0.12
C VAL A 238 17.41 -2.76 -0.58
N ASP A 239 17.54 -2.52 -1.88
CA ASP A 239 18.04 -1.28 -2.46
C ASP A 239 16.86 -0.42 -2.95
N PRO A 240 16.47 0.64 -2.23
CA PRO A 240 15.32 1.48 -2.59
C PRO A 240 15.53 2.29 -3.88
N SER A 241 16.72 2.27 -4.48
CA SER A 241 16.98 2.89 -5.78
C SER A 241 16.57 2.02 -6.97
N LYS A 242 16.25 0.75 -6.72
CA LYS A 242 15.81 -0.19 -7.76
C LYS A 242 14.30 -0.06 -7.99
N GLU A 243 13.86 -0.29 -9.23
CA GLU A 243 12.46 -0.14 -9.63
C GLU A 243 11.52 -1.22 -9.05
N GLU A 244 12.04 -2.43 -8.79
CA GLU A 244 11.23 -3.57 -8.32
C GLU A 244 11.76 -4.12 -6.99
N THR A 245 11.47 -3.44 -5.90
CA THR A 245 11.82 -3.92 -4.54
C THR A 245 10.65 -4.57 -3.82
N LEU A 246 9.46 -4.63 -4.44
CA LEU A 246 8.30 -5.30 -3.90
C LEU A 246 8.36 -6.80 -4.22
N PHE A 247 8.16 -7.64 -3.21
CA PHE A 247 8.12 -9.08 -3.37
C PHE A 247 7.07 -9.73 -2.48
N TYR A 248 6.75 -10.99 -2.79
CA TYR A 248 5.72 -11.75 -2.09
C TYR A 248 6.35 -12.82 -1.20
N ALA A 249 5.90 -12.90 0.06
CA ALA A 249 6.32 -13.93 1.00
C ALA A 249 5.10 -14.53 1.69
N LYS A 250 5.13 -15.85 1.93
CA LYS A 250 4.04 -16.52 2.65
C LYS A 250 4.30 -16.53 4.14
N ASP A 251 3.25 -16.34 4.94
CA ASP A 251 3.29 -16.56 6.38
C ASP A 251 2.99 -18.02 6.75
N GLY A 252 3.09 -18.34 8.05
CA GLY A 252 2.85 -19.69 8.56
C GLY A 252 1.43 -20.23 8.39
N THR A 253 0.47 -19.37 8.02
CA THR A 253 -0.91 -19.76 7.69
C THR A 253 -1.13 -20.00 6.21
N GLY A 254 -0.10 -19.75 5.38
CA GLY A 254 -0.15 -19.85 3.93
C GLY A 254 -0.68 -18.60 3.23
N LYS A 255 -1.01 -17.53 3.97
CA LYS A 255 -1.41 -16.25 3.40
C LYS A 255 -0.21 -15.55 2.77
N THR A 256 -0.45 -14.90 1.64
CA THR A 256 0.56 -14.10 0.96
C THR A 256 0.64 -12.72 1.58
N GLN A 257 1.86 -12.29 1.89
CA GLN A 257 2.20 -10.96 2.34
C GLN A 257 3.01 -10.25 1.26
N VAL A 258 2.77 -8.98 1.08
CA VAL A 258 3.54 -8.10 0.19
C VAL A 258 4.60 -7.41 1.04
N ALA A 259 5.87 -7.60 0.71
CA ALA A 259 6.98 -7.02 1.45
C ALA A 259 7.78 -6.06 0.58
N THR A 260 8.25 -4.97 1.18
CA THR A 260 9.30 -4.11 0.66
C THR A 260 10.30 -3.85 1.76
N CYS A 261 11.60 -3.93 1.45
CA CYS A 261 12.65 -3.86 2.45
C CYS A 261 13.72 -2.84 2.07
N THR A 262 14.43 -2.33 3.09
CA THR A 262 15.65 -1.53 2.90
C THR A 262 16.75 -2.01 3.82
N GLN A 263 17.99 -1.75 3.40
CA GLN A 263 19.16 -2.04 4.20
C GLN A 263 19.28 -1.02 5.33
N SER A 264 19.46 -1.47 6.58
CA SER A 264 19.88 -0.62 7.68
C SER A 264 21.35 -0.20 7.54
N LEU A 265 21.76 0.90 8.21
CA LEU A 265 23.17 1.29 8.31
C LEU A 265 24.06 0.17 8.91
N ASN A 266 23.50 -0.65 9.80
CA ASN A 266 24.14 -1.90 10.19
C ASN A 266 23.78 -2.98 9.14
N PRO A 267 24.76 -3.49 8.37
CA PRO A 267 24.49 -4.46 7.28
C PRO A 267 23.95 -5.81 7.77
N LYS A 268 23.95 -6.07 9.06
CA LYS A 268 23.31 -7.26 9.63
C LYS A 268 21.80 -7.21 9.56
N TYR A 269 21.18 -6.02 9.51
CA TYR A 269 19.73 -5.84 9.64
C TYR A 269 19.10 -5.29 8.40
N ILE A 270 17.87 -5.71 8.15
CA ILE A 270 16.99 -5.19 7.12
C ILE A 270 15.70 -4.69 7.78
N ILE A 271 15.17 -3.59 7.27
CA ILE A 271 13.92 -2.97 7.72
C ILE A 271 12.90 -3.24 6.64
N CYS A 272 11.80 -3.90 6.99
CA CYS A 272 10.77 -4.29 6.03
C CYS A 272 9.41 -3.77 6.44
N SER A 273 8.68 -3.23 5.48
CA SER A 273 7.24 -3.02 5.58
C SER A 273 6.52 -4.23 4.99
N ILE A 274 5.58 -4.77 5.73
CA ILE A 274 4.79 -5.95 5.39
C ILE A 274 3.33 -5.54 5.34
N THR A 275 2.64 -5.93 4.27
CA THR A 275 1.21 -5.63 4.06
C THR A 275 0.52 -6.90 3.58
N GLU A 276 -0.67 -7.20 4.07
CA GLU A 276 -1.46 -8.32 3.55
C GLU A 276 -1.78 -8.09 2.07
N GLU A 277 -1.61 -9.11 1.22
CA GLU A 277 -1.94 -9.04 -0.21
C GLU A 277 -3.41 -8.64 -0.44
N SER A 278 -4.31 -8.98 0.49
CA SER A 278 -5.72 -8.60 0.48
C SER A 278 -5.92 -7.09 0.34
N VAL A 279 -5.04 -6.25 0.91
CA VAL A 279 -5.13 -4.78 0.79
C VAL A 279 -5.05 -4.34 -0.67
N TYR A 280 -4.17 -4.97 -1.44
CA TYR A 280 -4.01 -4.71 -2.87
C TYR A 280 -5.18 -5.25 -3.69
N THR A 281 -5.55 -6.51 -3.43
CA THR A 281 -6.61 -7.19 -4.19
C THR A 281 -8.00 -6.64 -3.87
N ASP A 282 -8.31 -6.32 -2.61
CA ASP A 282 -9.62 -5.82 -2.20
C ASP A 282 -9.88 -4.40 -2.73
N ALA A 283 -8.84 -3.54 -2.76
CA ALA A 283 -8.96 -2.22 -3.36
C ALA A 283 -9.32 -2.31 -4.85
N VAL A 284 -8.64 -3.18 -5.60
CA VAL A 284 -8.91 -3.43 -7.02
C VAL A 284 -10.30 -4.05 -7.21
N ASN A 285 -10.65 -5.08 -6.44
CA ASN A 285 -11.95 -5.76 -6.54
C ASN A 285 -13.13 -4.84 -6.21
N ARG A 286 -12.99 -3.95 -5.24
CA ARG A 286 -14.02 -2.95 -4.91
C ARG A 286 -14.30 -2.02 -6.08
N LEU A 287 -13.25 -1.51 -6.73
CA LEU A 287 -13.40 -0.66 -7.91
C LEU A 287 -13.99 -1.41 -9.09
N LEU A 288 -13.56 -2.65 -9.32
CA LEU A 288 -14.12 -3.50 -10.37
C LEU A 288 -15.62 -3.70 -10.18
N PHE A 289 -16.05 -4.00 -8.96
CA PHE A 289 -17.48 -4.16 -8.66
C PHE A 289 -18.27 -2.87 -8.90
N GLN A 290 -17.75 -1.71 -8.49
CA GLN A 290 -18.37 -0.42 -8.77
C GLN A 290 -18.45 -0.12 -10.28
N GLN A 291 -17.39 -0.38 -11.04
CA GLN A 291 -17.37 -0.21 -12.49
C GLN A 291 -18.40 -1.10 -13.20
N ILE A 292 -18.55 -2.36 -12.76
CA ILE A 292 -19.56 -3.28 -13.32
C ILE A 292 -20.98 -2.75 -13.09
N ILE A 293 -21.29 -2.26 -11.88
CA ILE A 293 -22.62 -1.69 -11.59
C ILE A 293 -22.89 -0.47 -12.47
N ILE A 294 -21.95 0.46 -12.57
CA ILE A 294 -22.07 1.67 -13.40
C ILE A 294 -22.26 1.27 -14.86
N ALA A 295 -21.49 0.30 -15.37
CA ALA A 295 -21.62 -0.19 -16.74
C ALA A 295 -23.01 -0.77 -17.02
N ILE A 296 -23.56 -1.59 -16.13
CA ILE A 296 -24.90 -2.16 -16.27
C ILE A 296 -25.96 -1.06 -16.33
N ILE A 297 -25.88 -0.07 -15.42
CA ILE A 297 -26.81 1.06 -15.40
C ILE A 297 -26.70 1.87 -16.71
N ALA A 298 -25.48 2.17 -17.16
CA ALA A 298 -25.24 2.89 -18.40
C ALA A 298 -25.79 2.15 -19.64
N ILE A 299 -25.62 0.83 -19.71
CA ILE A 299 -26.16 -0.01 -20.76
C ILE A 299 -27.68 0.06 -20.77
N ILE A 300 -28.34 -0.11 -19.62
CA ILE A 300 -29.81 -0.04 -19.52
C ILE A 300 -30.32 1.31 -20.01
N ILE A 301 -29.74 2.42 -19.56
CA ILE A 301 -30.12 3.77 -19.97
C ILE A 301 -29.93 3.93 -21.49
N ALA A 302 -28.76 3.53 -22.01
CA ALA A 302 -28.48 3.63 -23.45
C ALA A 302 -29.48 2.83 -24.29
N LEU A 303 -29.81 1.60 -23.85
CA LEU A 303 -30.83 0.77 -24.55
C LEU A 303 -32.20 1.42 -24.57
N LEU A 304 -32.65 2.01 -23.46
CA LEU A 304 -33.91 2.71 -23.36
C LEU A 304 -33.95 3.94 -24.29
N LEU A 305 -32.88 4.76 -24.26
CA LEU A 305 -32.77 5.95 -25.10
C LEU A 305 -32.75 5.61 -26.60
N VAL A 306 -31.94 4.61 -26.99
CA VAL A 306 -31.86 4.15 -28.39
C VAL A 306 -33.20 3.60 -28.85
N ARG A 307 -33.86 2.74 -28.05
CA ARG A 307 -35.18 2.20 -28.37
C ARG A 307 -36.23 3.32 -28.55
N PHE A 308 -36.23 4.28 -27.61
CA PHE A 308 -37.13 5.45 -27.68
C PHE A 308 -36.89 6.26 -28.98
N ALA A 309 -35.63 6.60 -29.26
CA ALA A 309 -35.27 7.36 -30.47
C ALA A 309 -35.66 6.62 -31.76
N ILE A 310 -35.36 5.32 -31.86
CA ILE A 310 -35.69 4.52 -33.05
C ILE A 310 -37.20 4.41 -33.27
N ILE A 311 -37.96 4.12 -32.19
CA ILE A 311 -39.42 4.01 -32.30
C ILE A 311 -40.00 5.36 -32.72
N ARG A 312 -39.58 6.45 -32.10
CA ARG A 312 -40.09 7.81 -32.42
C ARG A 312 -39.81 8.19 -33.87
N ASN A 313 -38.58 7.97 -34.34
CA ASN A 313 -38.14 8.39 -35.68
C ASN A 313 -38.63 7.46 -36.81
N LEU A 314 -38.88 6.18 -36.55
CA LEU A 314 -39.32 5.22 -37.57
C LEU A 314 -40.83 4.97 -37.56
N LYS A 315 -41.59 5.45 -36.55
CA LYS A 315 -43.07 5.35 -36.53
C LYS A 315 -43.74 5.95 -37.76
N PRO A 316 -43.29 7.11 -38.33
CA PRO A 316 -43.84 7.69 -39.53
C PRO A 316 -43.82 6.75 -40.74
N ILE A 317 -42.80 5.92 -40.92
CA ILE A 317 -42.68 4.95 -42.01
C ILE A 317 -43.85 3.95 -41.99
N ALA A 318 -44.22 3.46 -40.81
CA ALA A 318 -45.36 2.53 -40.67
C ALA A 318 -46.70 3.22 -41.06
N ILE A 319 -46.85 4.51 -40.68
CA ILE A 319 -48.05 5.29 -41.04
C ILE A 319 -48.11 5.51 -42.54
N ILE A 320 -46.98 5.88 -43.19
CA ILE A 320 -46.90 6.04 -44.64
C ILE A 320 -47.23 4.73 -45.37
N THR A 321 -46.67 3.62 -44.94
CA THR A 321 -46.92 2.30 -45.53
C THR A 321 -48.39 1.89 -45.41
N SER A 322 -49.01 2.13 -44.23
CA SER A 322 -50.43 1.87 -44.03
C SER A 322 -51.31 2.74 -44.92
N GLY A 323 -51.00 4.04 -45.04
CA GLY A 323 -51.71 4.97 -45.90
C GLY A 323 -51.59 4.61 -47.40
N LEU A 324 -50.39 4.23 -47.84
CA LEU A 324 -50.18 3.72 -49.20
C LEU A 324 -50.98 2.45 -49.49
N ASN A 325 -51.03 1.49 -48.59
CA ASN A 325 -51.87 0.29 -48.77
C ASN A 325 -53.35 0.64 -48.86
N SER A 326 -53.80 1.57 -47.99
CA SER A 326 -55.20 2.07 -48.08
C SER A 326 -55.51 2.72 -49.44
N PHE A 327 -54.53 3.49 -49.96
CA PHE A 327 -54.66 4.11 -51.29
C PHE A 327 -54.69 3.07 -52.42
N PHE A 328 -53.84 2.04 -52.37
CA PHE A 328 -53.88 0.95 -53.35
C PHE A 328 -55.17 0.12 -53.26
N ASP A 329 -55.73 -0.12 -52.10
CA ASP A 329 -57.02 -0.79 -51.95
C ASP A 329 -58.16 0.05 -52.49
N PHE A 330 -58.10 1.39 -52.41
CA PHE A 330 -59.04 2.30 -53.04
C PHE A 330 -58.95 2.24 -54.59
N ILE A 331 -57.72 2.35 -55.13
CA ILE A 331 -57.54 2.26 -56.60
C ILE A 331 -58.03 0.91 -57.17
N ASN A 332 -57.82 -0.18 -56.39
CA ASN A 332 -58.25 -1.53 -56.76
C ASN A 332 -59.73 -1.80 -56.48
N HIS A 333 -60.55 -0.76 -56.19
CA HIS A 333 -61.99 -0.83 -55.89
C HIS A 333 -62.35 -1.76 -54.72
N LYS A 334 -61.41 -2.03 -53.85
CA LYS A 334 -61.64 -2.84 -52.59
C LYS A 334 -62.25 -1.99 -51.50
N THR A 335 -61.99 -0.69 -51.48
CA THR A 335 -62.55 0.27 -50.54
C THR A 335 -63.15 1.46 -51.28
N LYS A 336 -64.16 2.14 -50.68
CA LYS A 336 -64.85 3.29 -51.31
C LYS A 336 -64.09 4.60 -51.13
N ASP A 337 -63.09 4.62 -50.23
CA ASP A 337 -62.29 5.80 -49.89
C ASP A 337 -60.89 5.42 -49.46
N SER A 338 -59.93 6.38 -49.56
CA SER A 338 -58.55 6.25 -49.14
C SER A 338 -58.25 7.23 -48.02
N ALA A 339 -57.66 6.73 -46.95
CA ALA A 339 -57.21 7.55 -45.81
C ALA A 339 -56.02 8.41 -46.22
N MET A 340 -56.00 9.68 -45.76
CA MET A 340 -54.81 10.56 -45.87
C MET A 340 -53.77 10.14 -44.89
N ILE A 341 -52.48 10.33 -45.22
CA ILE A 341 -51.31 10.00 -44.39
C ILE A 341 -51.08 11.16 -43.42
N ASP A 342 -51.30 10.94 -42.12
CA ASP A 342 -51.09 11.94 -41.07
C ASP A 342 -49.68 11.82 -40.48
N VAL A 343 -48.67 12.33 -41.20
CA VAL A 343 -47.27 12.47 -40.76
C VAL A 343 -46.90 13.95 -40.79
N LYS A 344 -46.64 14.51 -39.60
CA LYS A 344 -46.36 15.95 -39.41
C LYS A 344 -44.92 16.25 -39.07
N THR A 345 -43.97 15.45 -39.53
CA THR A 345 -42.53 15.70 -39.34
C THR A 345 -42.03 16.68 -40.40
N ASN A 346 -41.00 17.49 -40.04
CA ASN A 346 -40.37 18.46 -40.96
C ASN A 346 -39.10 17.88 -41.62
N ASP A 347 -39.09 16.56 -41.85
CA ASP A 347 -38.00 15.80 -42.46
C ASP A 347 -38.44 15.18 -43.80
N GLU A 348 -37.58 14.31 -44.33
CA GLU A 348 -37.85 13.61 -45.62
C GLU A 348 -39.12 12.77 -45.53
N LEU A 349 -39.49 12.25 -44.36
CA LEU A 349 -40.70 11.43 -44.16
C LEU A 349 -41.97 12.30 -44.24
N GLY A 350 -41.92 13.51 -43.67
CA GLY A 350 -42.99 14.48 -43.79
C GLY A 350 -43.18 14.97 -45.23
N ALA A 351 -42.08 15.24 -45.91
CA ALA A 351 -42.13 15.61 -47.35
C ALA A 351 -42.72 14.48 -48.22
N MET A 352 -42.33 13.23 -47.94
CA MET A 352 -42.86 12.05 -48.63
C MET A 352 -44.36 11.88 -48.39
N ALA A 353 -44.82 12.01 -47.16
CA ALA A 353 -46.24 11.93 -46.80
C ALA A 353 -47.06 13.00 -47.50
N LYS A 354 -46.58 14.25 -47.61
CA LYS A 354 -47.21 15.34 -48.29
C LYS A 354 -47.33 15.06 -49.79
N ALA A 355 -46.25 14.64 -50.44
CA ALA A 355 -46.25 14.30 -51.87
C ALA A 355 -47.21 13.14 -52.19
N ILE A 356 -47.30 12.13 -51.35
CA ILE A 356 -48.25 11.02 -51.52
C ILE A 356 -49.69 11.52 -51.36
N ASN A 357 -49.97 12.34 -50.33
CA ASN A 357 -51.32 12.91 -50.14
C ASN A 357 -51.77 13.78 -51.28
N GLU A 358 -50.89 14.58 -51.89
CA GLU A 358 -51.17 15.35 -53.09
C GLU A 358 -51.55 14.44 -54.28
N ASN A 359 -50.87 13.31 -54.45
CA ASN A 359 -51.19 12.32 -55.47
C ASN A 359 -52.50 11.58 -55.19
N ILE A 360 -52.78 11.20 -53.94
CA ILE A 360 -54.06 10.63 -53.55
C ILE A 360 -55.20 11.56 -53.91
N THR A 361 -55.09 12.85 -53.58
CA THR A 361 -56.12 13.84 -53.91
C THR A 361 -56.35 14.00 -55.44
N LYS A 362 -55.25 14.11 -56.21
CA LYS A 362 -55.34 14.21 -57.68
C LYS A 362 -56.05 13.00 -58.32
N THR A 363 -55.69 11.79 -57.86
CA THR A 363 -56.26 10.54 -58.36
C THR A 363 -57.74 10.38 -57.99
N LYS A 364 -58.10 10.75 -56.71
CA LYS A 364 -59.52 10.79 -56.32
C LYS A 364 -60.36 11.70 -57.24
N ASN A 365 -59.88 12.93 -57.42
CA ASN A 365 -60.59 13.90 -58.24
C ASN A 365 -60.72 13.42 -59.70
N ALA A 366 -59.72 12.76 -60.31
CA ALA A 366 -59.77 12.18 -61.61
C ALA A 366 -60.80 11.05 -61.73
N LEU A 367 -60.83 10.12 -60.76
CA LEU A 367 -61.78 9.01 -60.71
C LEU A 367 -63.25 9.46 -60.48
N GLU A 368 -63.45 10.61 -59.77
CA GLU A 368 -64.77 11.21 -59.59
C GLU A 368 -65.24 11.96 -60.84
N GLN A 369 -64.36 12.40 -61.75
CA GLN A 369 -64.69 13.05 -63.03
C GLN A 369 -65.02 12.04 -64.12
N ASP A 370 -64.51 10.80 -64.00
CA ASP A 370 -64.73 9.71 -64.95
C ASP A 370 -65.91 8.79 -64.58
N ALA A 371 -66.57 8.99 -63.39
CA ALA A 371 -67.74 8.25 -62.97
C ALA A 371 -69.04 8.99 -63.13
#